data_6b1aeca5725d7a18d1418149b6b4fa86
#
_entry.id   6b1aeca5725d7a18d1418149b6b4fa86
#
_cell.length_a   1.000
_cell.length_b   1.000
_cell.length_c   1.000
_cell.angle_alpha   90.00
_cell.angle_beta   90.00
_cell.angle_gamma   90.00
#
_symmetry.space_group_name_H-M   'P 1'
#
loop_
_entity.id
_entity.type
_entity.pdbx_description
1 polymer ?
#
loop_
_entity_poly.entity_id
_entity_poly.type
_entity_poly.pdbx_seq_one_letter_code
_entity_poly.pdbx_strand_id
1 'polypeptide(L)'
;MTHNQDGPAGVHVPDAPARNGGRALVNMCARLADAHGRRMQAGGGDWVVRLTDRAGHRVGMYGYSFDANPSAVALICDDKVATADLLGRVGLPMVPHELVIEPSFASWVGQNSVGERLDQIIDRFGWPLVVKPNDGTGGANVQRAAERSAAESALTAILARHRGAAVGPWREVTAEHRVVVVDGAAPLIYRKDRPNVVGDGRSAVVELVAQSVVAGDVTPDVVRDWLDTHDPTLLAHVPVAGDQVFGAAER
;
A
#
# COMPACT_ATOMS: atom_id res chain seq x y z
N MET A 1 -22.02 -47.43 28.83
CA MET A 1 -21.70 -46.07 29.28
C MET A 1 -21.60 -45.21 28.06
N THR A 2 -22.69 -44.57 27.72
CA THR A 2 -22.82 -43.68 26.55
C THR A 2 -22.42 -42.28 26.99
N HIS A 3 -21.29 -41.77 26.46
CA HIS A 3 -20.89 -40.38 26.67
C HIS A 3 -21.68 -39.48 25.71
N ASN A 4 -22.58 -38.72 26.33
CA ASN A 4 -23.28 -37.61 25.69
C ASN A 4 -22.29 -36.45 25.53
N GLN A 5 -21.97 -36.09 24.28
CA GLN A 5 -21.20 -34.89 23.96
C GLN A 5 -22.16 -33.79 23.46
N ASP A 6 -22.85 -33.17 24.41
CA ASP A 6 -23.51 -31.88 24.17
C ASP A 6 -22.44 -30.78 24.24
N GLY A 7 -21.89 -30.42 23.09
CA GLY A 7 -21.10 -29.21 22.94
C GLY A 7 -22.00 -27.97 23.11
N PRO A 8 -21.45 -26.82 23.57
CA PRO A 8 -22.24 -25.63 23.83
C PRO A 8 -22.99 -25.20 22.57
N ALA A 9 -24.29 -24.94 22.73
CA ALA A 9 -25.18 -24.48 21.67
C ALA A 9 -24.55 -23.29 20.90
N GLY A 10 -24.28 -23.50 19.65
CA GLY A 10 -23.68 -22.47 18.77
C GLY A 10 -24.58 -21.25 18.78
N VAL A 11 -24.03 -20.12 19.19
CA VAL A 11 -24.68 -18.81 19.04
C VAL A 11 -25.01 -18.63 17.56
N HIS A 12 -26.29 -18.72 17.24
CA HIS A 12 -26.80 -18.44 15.90
C HIS A 12 -26.61 -16.94 15.65
N VAL A 13 -25.56 -16.57 14.93
CA VAL A 13 -25.39 -15.20 14.40
C VAL A 13 -26.17 -15.16 13.09
N PRO A 14 -27.23 -14.35 13.00
CA PRO A 14 -28.03 -14.28 11.77
C PRO A 14 -27.14 -13.88 10.59
N ASP A 15 -27.37 -14.48 9.43
CA ASP A 15 -26.75 -14.08 8.18
C ASP A 15 -27.12 -12.61 7.92
N ALA A 16 -26.14 -11.74 7.91
CA ALA A 16 -26.37 -10.32 7.68
C ALA A 16 -26.76 -10.13 6.20
N PRO A 17 -27.93 -9.53 5.90
CA PRO A 17 -28.28 -9.20 4.53
C PRO A 17 -27.27 -8.22 3.96
N ALA A 18 -27.07 -8.26 2.62
CA ALA A 18 -26.22 -7.32 1.91
C ALA A 18 -26.62 -5.88 2.30
N ARG A 19 -25.77 -5.19 3.05
CA ARG A 19 -26.04 -3.84 3.53
C ARG A 19 -25.78 -2.86 2.38
N ASN A 20 -26.80 -2.16 1.95
CA ASN A 20 -26.61 -0.95 1.13
C ASN A 20 -25.82 0.05 2.00
N GLY A 21 -24.51 0.25 1.71
CA GLY A 21 -23.64 1.20 2.40
C GLY A 21 -22.47 0.64 3.19
N GLY A 22 -22.17 -0.68 3.14
CA GLY A 22 -20.95 -1.28 3.71
C GLY A 22 -19.70 -1.06 2.84
N ARG A 23 -18.52 -1.44 3.37
CA ARG A 23 -17.26 -1.42 2.61
C ARG A 23 -17.41 -2.22 1.32
N ALA A 24 -16.95 -1.64 0.20
CA ALA A 24 -17.06 -2.26 -1.15
C ALA A 24 -16.47 -3.70 -1.18
N LEU A 25 -15.37 -3.93 -0.48
CA LEU A 25 -14.75 -5.25 -0.36
C LEU A 25 -15.67 -6.26 0.34
N VAL A 26 -16.37 -5.86 1.40
CA VAL A 26 -17.31 -6.73 2.14
C VAL A 26 -18.50 -7.11 1.24
N ASN A 27 -19.04 -6.14 0.50
CA ASN A 27 -20.11 -6.39 -0.46
C ASN A 27 -19.66 -7.32 -1.61
N MET A 28 -18.41 -7.20 -2.05
CA MET A 28 -17.82 -8.12 -3.02
C MET A 28 -17.69 -9.53 -2.43
N CYS A 29 -17.19 -9.66 -1.20
CA CYS A 29 -17.09 -10.95 -0.50
C CYS A 29 -18.47 -11.60 -0.33
N ALA A 30 -19.53 -10.84 -0.05
CA ALA A 30 -20.89 -11.36 0.04
C ALA A 30 -21.35 -11.96 -1.30
N ARG A 31 -21.20 -11.22 -2.40
CA ARG A 31 -21.54 -11.73 -3.75
C ARG A 31 -20.75 -12.98 -4.14
N LEU A 32 -19.46 -13.02 -3.81
CA LEU A 32 -18.63 -14.20 -4.06
C LEU A 32 -19.04 -15.39 -3.18
N ALA A 33 -19.40 -15.14 -1.91
CA ALA A 33 -19.90 -16.18 -1.02
C ALA A 33 -21.18 -16.82 -1.57
N ASP A 34 -22.15 -16.01 -1.99
CA ASP A 34 -23.40 -16.48 -2.59
C ASP A 34 -23.14 -17.26 -3.89
N ALA A 35 -22.32 -16.73 -4.80
CA ALA A 35 -21.97 -17.38 -6.06
C ALA A 35 -21.31 -18.75 -5.87
N HIS A 36 -20.57 -18.94 -4.78
CA HIS A 36 -19.85 -20.19 -4.47
C HIS A 36 -20.51 -21.03 -3.37
N GLY A 37 -21.73 -20.69 -2.96
CA GLY A 37 -22.47 -21.42 -1.93
C GLY A 37 -21.76 -21.47 -0.58
N ARG A 38 -21.06 -20.39 -0.23
CA ARG A 38 -20.39 -20.20 1.05
C ARG A 38 -21.23 -19.31 1.95
N ARG A 39 -21.18 -19.58 3.26
CA ARG A 39 -21.78 -18.71 4.25
C ARG A 39 -20.79 -17.63 4.63
N MET A 40 -21.23 -16.37 4.66
CA MET A 40 -20.44 -15.25 5.09
C MET A 40 -20.93 -14.72 6.44
N GLN A 41 -19.99 -14.33 7.29
CA GLN A 41 -20.21 -13.60 8.54
C GLN A 41 -19.31 -12.37 8.52
N ALA A 42 -19.85 -11.18 8.80
CA ALA A 42 -19.10 -9.94 8.95
C ALA A 42 -19.29 -9.38 10.37
N GLY A 43 -18.26 -8.74 10.91
CA GLY A 43 -18.24 -8.17 12.24
C GLY A 43 -17.17 -7.09 12.40
N GLY A 44 -17.06 -6.52 13.61
CA GLY A 44 -16.06 -5.51 13.92
C GLY A 44 -16.17 -4.26 13.01
N GLY A 45 -17.39 -3.77 12.74
CA GLY A 45 -17.58 -2.63 11.83
C GLY A 45 -17.16 -2.93 10.39
N ASP A 46 -17.43 -4.14 9.91
CA ASP A 46 -17.03 -4.64 8.59
C ASP A 46 -15.51 -4.85 8.38
N TRP A 47 -14.74 -4.86 9.48
CA TRP A 47 -13.30 -5.15 9.39
C TRP A 47 -12.97 -6.65 9.44
N VAL A 48 -13.85 -7.46 10.03
CA VAL A 48 -13.70 -8.91 10.12
C VAL A 48 -14.69 -9.57 9.19
N VAL A 49 -14.23 -10.43 8.29
CA VAL A 49 -15.09 -11.29 7.46
C VAL A 49 -14.65 -12.73 7.64
N ARG A 50 -15.62 -13.64 7.76
CA ARG A 50 -15.40 -15.07 7.75
C ARG A 50 -16.25 -15.70 6.67
N LEU A 51 -15.61 -16.47 5.79
CA LEU A 51 -16.28 -17.31 4.81
C LEU A 51 -16.20 -18.76 5.28
N THR A 52 -17.31 -19.49 5.20
CA THR A 52 -17.37 -20.91 5.55
C THR A 52 -17.99 -21.68 4.38
N ASP A 53 -17.34 -22.72 3.91
CA ASP A 53 -17.88 -23.59 2.87
C ASP A 53 -18.81 -24.67 3.45
N ARG A 54 -19.39 -25.51 2.56
CA ARG A 54 -20.31 -26.58 2.97
C ARG A 54 -19.62 -27.70 3.75
N ALA A 55 -18.32 -27.87 3.59
CA ALA A 55 -17.52 -28.85 4.33
C ALA A 55 -17.05 -28.30 5.69
N GLY A 56 -17.34 -27.03 6.02
CA GLY A 56 -16.96 -26.40 7.27
C GLY A 56 -15.58 -25.74 7.25
N HIS A 57 -14.86 -25.73 6.10
CA HIS A 57 -13.61 -24.98 6.00
C HIS A 57 -13.87 -23.48 6.10
N ARG A 58 -13.00 -22.81 6.82
CA ARG A 58 -13.14 -21.38 7.13
C ARG A 58 -11.97 -20.60 6.54
N VAL A 59 -12.29 -19.44 5.97
CA VAL A 59 -11.30 -18.44 5.53
C VAL A 59 -11.64 -17.14 6.22
N GLY A 60 -10.65 -16.54 6.87
CA GLY A 60 -10.77 -15.27 7.56
C GLY A 60 -10.20 -14.12 6.73
N MET A 61 -10.76 -12.95 6.95
CA MET A 61 -10.22 -11.68 6.45
C MET A 61 -10.29 -10.65 7.57
N TYR A 62 -9.22 -9.90 7.74
CA TYR A 62 -9.17 -8.72 8.59
C TYR A 62 -8.70 -7.50 7.77
N GLY A 63 -9.54 -6.51 7.63
CA GLY A 63 -9.26 -5.37 6.77
C GLY A 63 -9.10 -5.78 5.31
N TYR A 64 -7.87 -5.76 4.82
CA TYR A 64 -7.47 -6.21 3.47
C TYR A 64 -6.54 -7.43 3.52
N SER A 65 -6.28 -7.98 4.70
CA SER A 65 -5.45 -9.17 4.88
C SER A 65 -6.30 -10.44 4.86
N PHE A 66 -5.84 -11.47 4.19
CA PHE A 66 -6.51 -12.75 4.01
C PHE A 66 -5.65 -13.89 4.54
N ASP A 67 -6.26 -15.00 4.91
CA ASP A 67 -5.58 -16.27 5.26
C ASP A 67 -5.00 -16.97 4.01
N ALA A 68 -4.49 -16.20 3.04
CA ALA A 68 -3.93 -16.75 1.80
C ALA A 68 -2.43 -17.02 1.91
N ASN A 69 -1.72 -16.29 2.76
CA ASN A 69 -0.29 -16.45 2.98
C ASN A 69 0.00 -16.81 4.44
N PRO A 70 1.03 -17.63 4.71
CA PRO A 70 1.55 -17.77 6.07
C PRO A 70 1.93 -16.42 6.66
N SER A 71 1.75 -16.23 7.97
CA SER A 71 1.97 -14.93 8.63
C SER A 71 3.38 -14.38 8.42
N ALA A 72 4.40 -15.24 8.43
CA ALA A 72 5.78 -14.83 8.18
C ALA A 72 5.97 -14.29 6.74
N VAL A 73 5.33 -14.92 5.76
CA VAL A 73 5.40 -14.46 4.36
C VAL A 73 4.70 -13.10 4.21
N ALA A 74 3.56 -12.92 4.85
CA ALA A 74 2.87 -11.62 4.84
C ALA A 74 3.74 -10.51 5.42
N LEU A 75 4.40 -10.75 6.56
CA LEU A 75 5.32 -9.79 7.19
C LEU A 75 6.54 -9.47 6.30
N ILE A 76 7.10 -10.47 5.64
CA ILE A 76 8.22 -10.25 4.69
C ILE A 76 7.76 -9.39 3.51
N CYS A 77 6.57 -9.64 2.97
CA CYS A 77 6.03 -8.83 1.87
C CYS A 77 5.74 -7.37 2.25
N ASP A 78 5.46 -7.09 3.52
CA ASP A 78 5.30 -5.72 4.03
C ASP A 78 6.64 -5.02 4.28
N ASP A 79 7.73 -5.78 4.43
CA ASP A 79 9.09 -5.27 4.65
C ASP A 79 9.86 -5.19 3.33
N LYS A 80 10.13 -3.95 2.88
CA LYS A 80 10.78 -3.71 1.58
C LYS A 80 12.21 -4.23 1.51
N VAL A 81 12.95 -4.14 2.61
CA VAL A 81 14.34 -4.58 2.67
C VAL A 81 14.41 -6.10 2.73
N ALA A 82 13.58 -6.75 3.57
CA ALA A 82 13.51 -8.21 3.64
C ALA A 82 13.06 -8.82 2.30
N THR A 83 12.06 -8.23 1.65
CA THR A 83 11.61 -8.65 0.32
C THR A 83 12.74 -8.54 -0.70
N ALA A 84 13.43 -7.39 -0.77
CA ALA A 84 14.53 -7.20 -1.71
C ALA A 84 15.68 -8.18 -1.47
N ASP A 85 16.05 -8.41 -0.19
CA ASP A 85 17.10 -9.39 0.16
C ASP A 85 16.76 -10.81 -0.30
N LEU A 86 15.54 -11.27 -0.03
CA LEU A 86 15.09 -12.60 -0.44
C LEU A 86 15.04 -12.75 -1.97
N LEU A 87 14.50 -11.76 -2.68
CA LEU A 87 14.47 -11.79 -4.14
C LEU A 87 15.88 -11.81 -4.74
N GLY A 88 16.80 -11.02 -4.18
CA GLY A 88 18.20 -11.00 -4.59
C GLY A 88 18.90 -12.34 -4.38
N ARG A 89 18.66 -13.03 -3.26
CA ARG A 89 19.23 -14.35 -2.95
C ARG A 89 18.81 -15.44 -3.93
N VAL A 90 17.62 -15.33 -4.52
CA VAL A 90 17.13 -16.27 -5.55
C VAL A 90 17.38 -15.77 -6.98
N GLY A 91 18.14 -14.69 -7.15
CA GLY A 91 18.54 -14.16 -8.45
C GLY A 91 17.43 -13.44 -9.23
N LEU A 92 16.35 -13.04 -8.55
CA LEU A 92 15.29 -12.25 -9.20
C LEU A 92 15.67 -10.78 -9.29
N PRO A 93 15.30 -10.10 -10.38
CA PRO A 93 15.52 -8.67 -10.53
C PRO A 93 14.78 -7.89 -9.43
N MET A 94 15.50 -7.02 -8.73
CA MET A 94 14.95 -6.17 -7.68
C MET A 94 15.72 -4.84 -7.60
N VAL A 95 15.11 -3.81 -7.03
CA VAL A 95 15.83 -2.60 -6.62
C VAL A 95 16.39 -2.85 -5.21
N PRO A 96 17.73 -2.78 -5.01
CA PRO A 96 18.32 -3.03 -3.71
C PRO A 96 17.91 -1.95 -2.70
N HIS A 97 17.70 -2.38 -1.47
CA HIS A 97 17.39 -1.50 -0.35
C HIS A 97 18.29 -1.82 0.84
N GLU A 98 18.66 -0.79 1.58
CA GLU A 98 19.35 -0.88 2.86
C GLU A 98 18.44 -0.39 3.97
N LEU A 99 18.46 -1.08 5.10
CA LEU A 99 17.68 -0.72 6.27
C LEU A 99 18.44 0.29 7.13
N VAL A 100 17.76 1.38 7.48
CA VAL A 100 18.15 2.30 8.55
C VAL A 100 17.13 2.16 9.66
N ILE A 101 17.57 1.75 10.85
CA ILE A 101 16.71 1.47 12.00
C ILE A 101 16.67 2.69 12.91
N GLU A 102 15.51 2.90 13.53
CA GLU A 102 15.30 3.92 14.55
C GLU A 102 16.33 3.74 15.70
N PRO A 103 16.98 4.82 16.20
CA PRO A 103 18.12 4.73 17.11
C PRO A 103 17.90 3.91 18.37
N SER A 104 16.70 3.91 18.95
CA SER A 104 16.43 3.14 20.17
C SER A 104 16.47 1.61 19.93
N PHE A 105 16.21 1.16 18.70
CA PHE A 105 16.32 -0.23 18.28
C PHE A 105 17.68 -0.60 17.70
N ALA A 106 18.40 0.36 17.14
CA ALA A 106 19.70 0.13 16.47
C ALA A 106 20.70 -0.57 17.38
N SER A 107 20.75 -0.19 18.67
CA SER A 107 21.63 -0.79 19.67
C SER A 107 21.33 -2.28 19.93
N TRP A 108 20.07 -2.71 19.83
CA TRP A 108 19.66 -4.10 20.07
C TRP A 108 20.10 -5.04 18.96
N VAL A 109 20.22 -4.53 17.73
CA VAL A 109 20.61 -5.31 16.55
C VAL A 109 22.07 -5.05 16.12
N GLY A 110 22.83 -4.27 16.92
CA GLY A 110 24.22 -3.96 16.62
C GLY A 110 24.39 -3.12 15.36
N GLN A 111 23.39 -2.32 14.99
CA GLN A 111 23.50 -1.42 13.86
C GLN A 111 24.31 -0.16 14.24
N ASN A 112 25.09 0.34 13.31
CA ASN A 112 25.80 1.61 13.40
C ASN A 112 24.83 2.78 13.62
N SER A 113 25.35 3.93 14.02
CA SER A 113 24.56 5.17 14.07
C SER A 113 23.92 5.46 12.71
N VAL A 114 22.82 6.22 12.71
CA VAL A 114 22.12 6.60 11.47
C VAL A 114 23.08 7.27 10.48
N GLY A 115 23.99 8.14 10.98
CA GLY A 115 24.98 8.83 10.14
C GLY A 115 25.96 7.86 9.48
N GLU A 116 26.57 6.96 10.24
CA GLU A 116 27.51 5.95 9.73
C GLU A 116 26.81 4.98 8.75
N ARG A 117 25.55 4.63 9.06
CA ARG A 117 24.77 3.80 8.17
C ARG A 117 24.46 4.51 6.85
N LEU A 118 24.13 5.79 6.91
CA LEU A 118 23.93 6.61 5.72
C LEU A 118 25.21 6.74 4.89
N ASP A 119 26.39 6.87 5.52
CA ASP A 119 27.68 6.86 4.82
C ASP A 119 27.89 5.59 4.01
N GLN A 120 27.67 4.43 4.63
CA GLN A 120 27.77 3.13 3.95
C GLN A 120 26.81 3.01 2.75
N ILE A 121 25.61 3.57 2.89
CA ILE A 121 24.60 3.56 1.82
C ILE A 121 25.01 4.48 0.66
N ILE A 122 25.55 5.66 0.98
CA ILE A 122 26.07 6.60 -0.03
C ILE A 122 27.24 5.98 -0.77
N ASP A 123 28.18 5.36 -0.07
CA ASP A 123 29.33 4.69 -0.68
C ASP A 123 28.90 3.56 -1.63
N ARG A 124 27.82 2.85 -1.26
CA ARG A 124 27.29 1.73 -2.06
C ARG A 124 26.52 2.17 -3.30
N PHE A 125 25.66 3.17 -3.19
CA PHE A 125 24.67 3.51 -4.22
C PHE A 125 24.94 4.82 -4.94
N GLY A 126 25.68 5.73 -4.33
CA GLY A 126 25.83 7.10 -4.82
C GLY A 126 24.53 7.91 -4.71
N TRP A 127 24.50 9.03 -5.39
CA TRP A 127 23.33 9.91 -5.48
C TRP A 127 22.69 9.84 -6.87
N PRO A 128 21.39 10.12 -6.99
CA PRO A 128 20.41 10.36 -5.92
C PRO A 128 19.91 9.07 -5.27
N LEU A 129 19.43 9.19 -4.03
CA LEU A 129 18.82 8.11 -3.25
C LEU A 129 17.29 8.27 -3.17
N VAL A 130 16.59 7.18 -2.93
CA VAL A 130 15.22 7.16 -2.45
C VAL A 130 15.20 6.76 -0.98
N VAL A 131 14.50 7.55 -0.16
CA VAL A 131 14.28 7.29 1.27
C VAL A 131 12.79 7.12 1.50
N LYS A 132 12.37 6.03 2.13
CA LYS A 132 10.95 5.70 2.32
C LYS A 132 10.74 4.85 3.57
N PRO A 133 9.54 4.83 4.18
CA PRO A 133 9.23 3.90 5.26
C PRO A 133 9.42 2.46 4.80
N ASN A 134 10.02 1.62 5.66
CA ASN A 134 10.25 0.22 5.33
C ASN A 134 8.93 -0.57 5.21
N ASP A 135 7.94 -0.23 6.04
CA ASP A 135 6.62 -0.86 6.16
C ASP A 135 5.47 -0.04 5.52
N GLY A 136 5.78 1.06 4.84
CA GLY A 136 4.77 1.96 4.26
C GLY A 136 4.16 1.45 2.96
N THR A 137 2.93 1.89 2.67
CA THR A 137 2.17 1.60 1.44
C THR A 137 1.73 2.87 0.72
N GLY A 138 1.24 2.74 -0.52
CA GLY A 138 0.65 3.85 -1.27
C GLY A 138 1.61 4.96 -1.69
N GLY A 139 2.92 4.78 -1.49
CA GLY A 139 3.93 5.81 -1.80
C GLY A 139 4.01 6.94 -0.76
N ALA A 140 3.33 6.82 0.39
CA ALA A 140 3.42 7.81 1.45
C ALA A 140 4.85 7.95 1.97
N ASN A 141 5.28 9.21 2.19
CA ASN A 141 6.62 9.55 2.69
C ASN A 141 7.80 8.98 1.86
N VAL A 142 7.60 8.74 0.56
CA VAL A 142 8.69 8.42 -0.36
C VAL A 142 9.34 9.71 -0.80
N GLN A 143 10.65 9.87 -0.57
CA GLN A 143 11.38 11.09 -0.85
C GLN A 143 12.62 10.79 -1.70
N ARG A 144 12.85 11.62 -2.72
CA ARG A 144 14.11 11.66 -3.47
C ARG A 144 15.09 12.56 -2.73
N ALA A 145 16.25 12.02 -2.43
CA ALA A 145 17.35 12.78 -1.85
C ALA A 145 18.48 12.91 -2.86
N ALA A 146 18.80 14.13 -3.26
CA ALA A 146 19.88 14.42 -4.19
C ALA A 146 21.22 14.63 -3.47
N GLU A 147 21.18 14.86 -2.16
CA GLU A 147 22.33 15.14 -1.31
C GLU A 147 22.09 14.67 0.13
N ARG A 148 23.16 14.67 0.95
CA ARG A 148 23.15 14.22 2.34
C ARG A 148 22.09 14.89 3.21
N SER A 149 22.02 16.21 3.17
CA SER A 149 21.09 16.99 4.01
C SER A 149 19.62 16.60 3.76
N ALA A 150 19.25 16.36 2.50
CA ALA A 150 17.93 15.89 2.12
C ALA A 150 17.67 14.47 2.64
N ALA A 151 18.66 13.56 2.56
CA ALA A 151 18.53 12.19 3.07
C ALA A 151 18.40 12.17 4.60
N GLU A 152 19.18 12.97 5.33
CA GLU A 152 19.09 13.09 6.80
C GLU A 152 17.74 13.65 7.25
N SER A 153 17.24 14.67 6.56
CA SER A 153 15.91 15.23 6.82
C SER A 153 14.80 14.20 6.61
N ALA A 154 14.86 13.46 5.49
CA ALA A 154 13.90 12.39 5.18
C ALA A 154 13.96 11.26 6.22
N LEU A 155 15.16 10.81 6.60
CA LEU A 155 15.35 9.79 7.63
C LEU A 155 14.79 10.24 8.97
N THR A 156 15.07 11.49 9.38
CA THR A 156 14.55 12.05 10.64
C THR A 156 13.03 12.03 10.66
N ALA A 157 12.39 12.49 9.59
CA ALA A 157 10.94 12.53 9.49
C ALA A 157 10.30 11.12 9.51
N ILE A 158 10.92 10.15 8.85
CA ILE A 158 10.43 8.77 8.79
C ILE A 158 10.65 8.06 10.13
N LEU A 159 11.86 8.12 10.69
CA LEU A 159 12.20 7.41 11.92
C LEU A 159 11.50 7.97 13.17
N ALA A 160 10.96 9.19 13.10
CA ALA A 160 10.07 9.73 14.14
C ALA A 160 8.71 8.99 14.23
N ARG A 161 8.33 8.22 13.21
CA ARG A 161 7.02 7.56 13.10
C ARG A 161 7.09 6.07 12.77
N HIS A 162 8.20 5.61 12.22
CA HIS A 162 8.44 4.26 11.76
C HIS A 162 9.70 3.68 12.41
N ARG A 163 9.70 2.38 12.65
CA ARG A 163 10.87 1.68 13.23
C ARG A 163 12.04 1.54 12.26
N GLY A 164 11.80 1.72 10.98
CA GLY A 164 12.82 1.61 9.96
C GLY A 164 12.50 2.35 8.67
N ALA A 165 13.54 2.81 8.02
CA ALA A 165 13.50 3.38 6.68
C ALA A 165 14.25 2.46 5.70
N ALA A 166 13.67 2.24 4.53
CA ALA A 166 14.33 1.61 3.41
C ALA A 166 14.97 2.70 2.54
N VAL A 167 16.27 2.58 2.31
CA VAL A 167 17.05 3.51 1.48
C VAL A 167 17.64 2.74 0.31
N GLY A 168 17.54 3.27 -0.90
CA GLY A 168 18.08 2.64 -2.10
C GLY A 168 18.40 3.66 -3.18
N PRO A 169 18.95 3.21 -4.33
CA PRO A 169 19.22 4.09 -5.45
C PRO A 169 17.89 4.59 -6.04
N TRP A 170 17.84 5.89 -6.35
CA TRP A 170 16.72 6.43 -7.11
C TRP A 170 16.65 5.81 -8.51
N ARG A 171 15.46 5.52 -8.96
CA ARG A 171 15.22 5.01 -10.33
C ARG A 171 14.09 5.80 -10.96
N GLU A 172 14.32 6.25 -12.18
CA GLU A 172 13.24 6.81 -13.00
C GLU A 172 12.29 5.68 -13.39
N VAL A 173 11.00 5.87 -13.07
CA VAL A 173 9.96 4.88 -13.33
C VAL A 173 9.15 5.33 -14.53
N THR A 174 9.28 4.62 -15.64
CA THR A 174 8.55 4.91 -16.89
C THR A 174 7.17 4.26 -16.94
N ALA A 175 6.97 3.16 -16.21
CA ALA A 175 5.69 2.46 -16.08
C ALA A 175 5.66 1.64 -14.79
N GLU A 176 4.52 1.60 -14.14
CA GLU A 176 4.25 0.73 -12.98
C GLU A 176 3.20 -0.30 -13.36
N HIS A 177 3.50 -1.59 -13.13
CA HIS A 177 2.55 -2.66 -13.34
C HIS A 177 2.32 -3.39 -12.02
N ARG A 178 1.07 -3.71 -11.75
CA ARG A 178 0.72 -4.61 -10.65
C ARG A 178 0.42 -5.98 -11.22
N VAL A 179 1.10 -6.96 -10.66
CA VAL A 179 0.91 -8.38 -10.99
C VAL A 179 0.33 -9.06 -9.75
N VAL A 180 -0.85 -9.66 -9.90
CA VAL A 180 -1.47 -10.48 -8.85
C VAL A 180 -1.10 -11.94 -9.14
N VAL A 181 -0.43 -12.57 -8.18
CA VAL A 181 -0.02 -13.98 -8.29
C VAL A 181 -0.84 -14.81 -7.31
N VAL A 182 -1.47 -15.87 -7.79
CA VAL A 182 -2.24 -16.83 -6.99
C VAL A 182 -1.84 -18.24 -7.43
N ASP A 183 -1.38 -19.07 -6.49
CA ASP A 183 -0.97 -20.46 -6.75
C ASP A 183 0.01 -20.61 -7.93
N GLY A 184 0.98 -19.68 -8.03
CA GLY A 184 1.99 -19.69 -9.09
C GLY A 184 1.52 -19.18 -10.46
N ALA A 185 0.26 -18.81 -10.62
CA ALA A 185 -0.28 -18.18 -11.82
C ALA A 185 -0.44 -16.66 -11.63
N ALA A 186 -0.40 -15.92 -12.72
CA ALA A 186 -0.64 -14.47 -12.73
C ALA A 186 -2.00 -14.15 -13.40
N PRO A 187 -3.14 -14.35 -12.70
CA PRO A 187 -4.47 -14.18 -13.28
C PRO A 187 -4.81 -12.71 -13.61
N LEU A 188 -4.10 -11.76 -13.07
CA LEU A 188 -4.36 -10.35 -13.29
C LEU A 188 -3.05 -9.56 -13.38
N ILE A 189 -2.89 -8.82 -14.46
CA ILE A 189 -1.82 -7.85 -14.64
C ILE A 189 -2.47 -6.55 -15.12
N TYR A 190 -2.18 -5.44 -14.45
CA TYR A 190 -2.67 -4.13 -14.87
C TYR A 190 -1.61 -3.05 -14.69
N ARG A 191 -1.64 -2.07 -15.57
CA ARG A 191 -0.83 -0.87 -15.43
C ARG A 191 -1.44 0.01 -14.35
N LYS A 192 -0.59 0.53 -13.49
CA LYS A 192 -0.97 1.49 -12.47
C LYS A 192 -0.43 2.84 -12.87
N ASP A 193 -1.30 3.66 -13.42
CA ASP A 193 -0.97 5.04 -13.72
C ASP A 193 -1.24 5.92 -12.49
N ARG A 194 -0.49 7.01 -12.40
CA ARG A 194 -0.79 8.03 -11.40
C ARG A 194 -2.09 8.73 -11.83
N PRO A 195 -2.99 9.04 -10.88
CA PRO A 195 -4.13 9.89 -11.19
C PRO A 195 -3.60 11.17 -11.86
N ASN A 196 -4.12 11.51 -13.00
CA ASN A 196 -3.79 12.73 -13.70
C ASN A 196 -5.05 13.39 -14.26
N VAL A 197 -4.98 14.70 -14.43
CA VAL A 197 -6.01 15.48 -15.11
C VAL A 197 -5.33 16.22 -16.25
N VAL A 198 -5.94 16.14 -17.42
CA VAL A 198 -5.40 16.74 -18.65
C VAL A 198 -6.20 18.01 -18.96
N GLY A 199 -5.47 19.08 -19.27
CA GLY A 199 -6.06 20.35 -19.69
C GLY A 199 -6.88 20.20 -20.96
N ASP A 200 -8.01 20.89 -21.02
CA ASP A 200 -8.87 20.99 -22.22
C ASP A 200 -8.75 22.35 -22.93
N GLY A 201 -7.93 23.26 -22.40
CA GLY A 201 -7.75 24.61 -22.88
C GLY A 201 -8.92 25.57 -22.58
N ARG A 202 -9.87 25.17 -21.72
CA ARG A 202 -11.09 25.94 -21.41
C ARG A 202 -11.44 25.96 -19.93
N SER A 203 -11.39 24.80 -19.28
CA SER A 203 -11.78 24.63 -17.89
C SER A 203 -10.60 24.90 -16.96
N ALA A 204 -10.87 25.49 -15.79
CA ALA A 204 -9.87 25.62 -14.75
C ALA A 204 -9.50 24.25 -14.14
N VAL A 205 -8.32 24.14 -13.58
CA VAL A 205 -7.85 22.88 -12.94
C VAL A 205 -8.86 22.35 -11.94
N VAL A 206 -9.47 23.21 -11.13
CA VAL A 206 -10.49 22.81 -10.13
C VAL A 206 -11.71 22.14 -10.78
N GLU A 207 -12.15 22.62 -11.94
CA GLU A 207 -13.29 22.05 -12.66
C GLU A 207 -12.95 20.69 -13.25
N LEU A 208 -11.77 20.56 -13.86
CA LEU A 208 -11.26 19.30 -14.40
C LEU A 208 -11.08 18.24 -13.30
N VAL A 209 -10.54 18.63 -12.14
CA VAL A 209 -10.39 17.75 -10.98
C VAL A 209 -11.76 17.31 -10.45
N ALA A 210 -12.73 18.26 -10.33
CA ALA A 210 -14.08 17.92 -9.90
C ALA A 210 -14.77 16.93 -10.84
N GLN A 211 -14.62 17.11 -12.16
CA GLN A 211 -15.13 16.18 -13.16
C GLN A 211 -14.52 14.80 -13.02
N SER A 212 -13.19 14.72 -12.83
CA SER A 212 -12.48 13.44 -12.63
C SER A 212 -12.88 12.74 -11.33
N VAL A 213 -13.18 13.49 -10.26
CA VAL A 213 -13.71 12.91 -9.01
C VAL A 213 -15.11 12.34 -9.23
N VAL A 214 -15.98 13.04 -9.97
CA VAL A 214 -17.32 12.56 -10.29
C VAL A 214 -17.26 11.33 -11.20
N ALA A 215 -16.33 11.28 -12.14
CA ALA A 215 -16.10 10.13 -13.01
C ALA A 215 -15.49 8.93 -12.25
N GLY A 216 -14.92 9.15 -11.07
CA GLY A 216 -14.23 8.11 -10.28
C GLY A 216 -12.79 7.86 -10.70
N ASP A 217 -12.22 8.68 -11.56
CA ASP A 217 -10.81 8.59 -12.02
C ASP A 217 -9.84 9.08 -10.95
N VAL A 218 -10.28 10.03 -10.12
CA VAL A 218 -9.53 10.61 -9.01
C VAL A 218 -10.33 10.49 -7.73
N THR A 219 -9.71 10.09 -6.63
CA THR A 219 -10.40 10.03 -5.33
C THR A 219 -10.24 11.33 -4.55
N PRO A 220 -11.19 11.67 -3.64
CA PRO A 220 -11.07 12.86 -2.79
C PRO A 220 -9.79 12.91 -1.94
N ASP A 221 -9.26 11.75 -1.53
CA ASP A 221 -8.01 11.68 -0.75
C ASP A 221 -6.80 12.09 -1.60
N VAL A 222 -6.74 11.69 -2.87
CA VAL A 222 -5.71 12.13 -3.82
C VAL A 222 -5.76 13.64 -4.03
N VAL A 223 -6.97 14.22 -4.10
CA VAL A 223 -7.15 15.68 -4.22
C VAL A 223 -6.61 16.39 -2.97
N ARG A 224 -6.94 15.87 -1.78
CA ARG A 224 -6.45 16.44 -0.52
C ARG A 224 -4.92 16.41 -0.44
N ASP A 225 -4.30 15.25 -0.70
CA ASP A 225 -2.85 15.09 -0.70
C ASP A 225 -2.17 16.05 -1.70
N TRP A 226 -2.80 16.29 -2.84
CA TRP A 226 -2.31 17.24 -3.83
C TRP A 226 -2.39 18.68 -3.31
N LEU A 227 -3.53 19.06 -2.71
CA LEU A 227 -3.73 20.40 -2.13
C LEU A 227 -2.75 20.70 -0.98
N ASP A 228 -2.39 19.69 -0.19
CA ASP A 228 -1.44 19.82 0.91
C ASP A 228 0.02 20.03 0.43
N THR A 229 0.30 19.75 -0.84
CA THR A 229 1.65 19.76 -1.41
C THR A 229 1.88 20.82 -2.50
N HIS A 230 0.81 21.41 -3.03
CA HIS A 230 0.87 22.37 -4.15
C HIS A 230 0.23 23.71 -3.79
N ASP A 231 0.63 24.77 -4.52
CA ASP A 231 0.04 26.08 -4.38
C ASP A 231 -1.44 26.06 -4.80
N PRO A 232 -2.38 26.43 -3.91
CA PRO A 232 -3.81 26.47 -4.23
C PRO A 232 -4.18 27.38 -5.40
N THR A 233 -3.33 28.36 -5.73
CA THR A 233 -3.56 29.28 -6.87
C THR A 233 -3.58 28.54 -8.21
N LEU A 234 -2.91 27.37 -8.29
CA LEU A 234 -2.93 26.50 -9.48
C LEU A 234 -4.34 26.01 -9.82
N LEU A 235 -5.24 25.93 -8.85
CA LEU A 235 -6.62 25.48 -9.07
C LEU A 235 -7.42 26.41 -10.01
N ALA A 236 -7.09 27.70 -10.00
CA ALA A 236 -7.76 28.69 -10.84
C ALA A 236 -7.15 28.81 -12.25
N HIS A 237 -6.01 28.17 -12.48
CA HIS A 237 -5.33 28.18 -13.79
C HIS A 237 -6.12 27.41 -14.83
N VAL A 238 -6.23 27.95 -16.04
CA VAL A 238 -6.76 27.24 -17.22
C VAL A 238 -5.57 26.69 -18.02
N PRO A 239 -5.34 25.36 -17.97
CA PRO A 239 -4.20 24.75 -18.63
C PRO A 239 -4.40 24.67 -20.15
N VAL A 240 -3.30 24.62 -20.88
CA VAL A 240 -3.36 24.37 -22.33
C VAL A 240 -3.88 22.96 -22.59
N ALA A 241 -4.62 22.80 -23.69
CA ALA A 241 -5.13 21.50 -24.08
C ALA A 241 -4.00 20.47 -24.28
N GLY A 242 -4.09 19.35 -23.57
CA GLY A 242 -3.10 18.28 -23.59
C GLY A 242 -2.06 18.34 -22.46
N ASP A 243 -1.97 19.47 -21.71
CA ASP A 243 -1.05 19.55 -20.57
C ASP A 243 -1.53 18.69 -19.41
N GLN A 244 -0.63 17.96 -18.79
CA GLN A 244 -0.91 17.28 -17.52
C GLN A 244 -0.78 18.27 -16.37
N VAL A 245 -1.90 18.55 -15.68
CA VAL A 245 -1.98 19.63 -14.69
C VAL A 245 -2.29 19.18 -13.28
N PHE A 246 -2.69 17.94 -13.13
CA PHE A 246 -2.94 17.33 -11.85
C PHE A 246 -2.34 15.93 -11.89
N GLY A 247 -1.42 15.69 -10.99
CA GLY A 247 -0.77 14.40 -10.83
C GLY A 247 -0.07 14.36 -9.49
N ALA A 248 0.24 13.19 -8.98
CA ALA A 248 1.11 13.11 -7.82
C ALA A 248 2.43 13.84 -8.16
N ALA A 249 2.88 14.73 -7.28
CA ALA A 249 4.15 15.42 -7.40
C ALA A 249 5.26 14.44 -7.82
N GLU A 250 6.22 14.91 -8.61
CA GLU A 250 7.45 14.17 -8.86
C GLU A 250 8.05 13.80 -7.51
N ARG A 251 7.94 12.51 -7.15
CA ARG A 251 8.50 11.98 -5.92
C ARG A 251 9.86 11.39 -6.19
#